data_c76de5cf7cea27e29386933afcae7668
#
_entry.id   c76de5cf7cea27e29386933afcae7668
#
_cell.length_a   1.000
_cell.length_b   1.000
_cell.length_c   1.000
_cell.angle_alpha   90.00
_cell.angle_beta   90.00
_cell.angle_gamma   90.00
#
_symmetry.space_group_name_H-M   'P 1'
#
loop_
_entity.id
_entity.type
_entity.pdbx_description
1 polymer ?
#
loop_
_entity_poly.entity_id
_entity_poly.type
_entity_poly.pdbx_seq_one_letter_code
_entity_poly.pdbx_strand_id
1 'polypeptide(L)'
;MAEERNPIAGRQIFITGGTGFVGRNLIPELAQRGHEVRALVRRGSESKLPQGCAAIIGDPLDKASFVDEVRPADTFVQLVGVAHPTPAKAKEFRSIDLQSAREGCAAAAAAGVEHFIYVSVAQPAPIMKAYIEARAEAEKVIGASGFKGVTILRPWYVLGPGRQWPRILQPVYWVLRRIPSKRETAMRLGLVTYREMTRALVSSVEDPAEGIRILAVPEIKAAARSLH
;
A
#
# COMPACT_ATOMS: atom_id res chain seq x y z
N MET A 1 19.98 -30.86 3.01
CA MET A 1 19.71 -30.20 4.30
C MET A 1 18.79 -29.04 3.99
N ALA A 2 17.50 -29.15 4.38
CA ALA A 2 16.59 -28.03 4.29
C ALA A 2 16.97 -27.04 5.39
N GLU A 3 17.29 -25.81 5.02
CA GLU A 3 17.49 -24.69 5.93
C GLU A 3 16.16 -24.48 6.68
N GLU A 4 16.11 -24.85 7.96
CA GLU A 4 15.01 -24.47 8.85
C GLU A 4 14.94 -22.96 8.88
N ARG A 5 13.98 -22.39 8.15
CA ARG A 5 13.66 -20.97 8.27
C ARG A 5 13.19 -20.74 9.69
N ASN A 6 13.98 -19.98 10.44
CA ASN A 6 13.60 -19.44 11.73
C ASN A 6 12.18 -18.81 11.57
N PRO A 7 11.20 -19.16 12.44
CA PRO A 7 9.88 -18.56 12.33
C PRO A 7 10.03 -17.04 12.38
N ILE A 8 9.51 -16.37 11.36
CA ILE A 8 9.52 -14.90 11.29
C ILE A 8 8.80 -14.42 12.55
N ALA A 9 9.53 -13.74 13.43
CA ALA A 9 8.94 -13.17 14.64
C ALA A 9 7.75 -12.30 14.24
N GLY A 10 6.58 -12.53 14.86
CA GLY A 10 5.36 -11.81 14.54
C GLY A 10 5.58 -10.32 14.68
N ARG A 11 5.25 -9.55 13.63
CA ARG A 11 5.38 -8.09 13.64
C ARG A 11 4.14 -7.44 14.20
N GLN A 12 4.32 -6.26 14.79
CA GLN A 12 3.24 -5.39 15.27
C GLN A 12 2.91 -4.38 14.16
N ILE A 13 1.73 -4.51 13.53
CA ILE A 13 1.39 -3.76 12.31
C ILE A 13 0.20 -2.84 12.58
N PHE A 14 0.36 -1.56 12.25
CA PHE A 14 -0.75 -0.61 12.21
C PHE A 14 -1.14 -0.31 10.76
N ILE A 15 -2.43 -0.49 10.42
CA ILE A 15 -2.93 -0.33 9.05
C ILE A 15 -3.99 0.76 8.99
N THR A 16 -3.85 1.70 8.05
CA THR A 16 -4.92 2.60 7.65
C THR A 16 -5.54 2.13 6.33
N GLY A 17 -6.85 2.32 6.16
CA GLY A 17 -7.57 1.85 4.97
C GLY A 17 -7.85 0.34 4.95
N GLY A 18 -7.87 -0.33 6.11
CA GLY A 18 -8.12 -1.76 6.27
C GLY A 18 -9.46 -2.24 5.70
N THR A 19 -10.49 -1.38 5.66
CA THR A 19 -11.80 -1.67 5.07
C THR A 19 -11.82 -1.59 3.54
N GLY A 20 -10.74 -1.09 2.92
CA GLY A 20 -10.61 -0.94 1.48
C GLY A 20 -10.31 -2.26 0.76
N PHE A 21 -10.31 -2.21 -0.59
CA PHE A 21 -10.09 -3.40 -1.41
C PHE A 21 -8.76 -4.11 -1.10
N VAL A 22 -7.67 -3.36 -0.95
CA VAL A 22 -6.35 -3.93 -0.63
C VAL A 22 -6.32 -4.43 0.82
N GLY A 23 -6.77 -3.59 1.77
CA GLY A 23 -6.74 -3.91 3.21
C GLY A 23 -7.52 -5.18 3.58
N ARG A 24 -8.71 -5.38 2.98
CA ARG A 24 -9.52 -6.58 3.22
C ARG A 24 -8.85 -7.89 2.78
N ASN A 25 -7.94 -7.83 1.81
CA ASN A 25 -7.20 -8.99 1.36
C ASN A 25 -5.86 -9.13 2.10
N LEU A 26 -5.27 -8.04 2.56
CA LEU A 26 -3.98 -8.02 3.25
C LEU A 26 -4.10 -8.51 4.70
N ILE A 27 -5.07 -7.99 5.45
CA ILE A 27 -5.20 -8.26 6.90
C ILE A 27 -5.28 -9.76 7.21
N PRO A 28 -6.14 -10.56 6.54
CA PRO A 28 -6.21 -12.00 6.83
C PRO A 28 -4.91 -12.74 6.54
N GLU A 29 -4.19 -12.38 5.49
CA GLU A 29 -2.90 -12.98 5.13
C GLU A 29 -1.82 -12.69 6.19
N LEU A 30 -1.77 -11.45 6.70
CA LEU A 30 -0.85 -11.08 7.77
C LEU A 30 -1.18 -11.82 9.09
N ALA A 31 -2.46 -11.88 9.46
CA ALA A 31 -2.89 -12.59 10.66
C ALA A 31 -2.60 -14.10 10.60
N GLN A 32 -2.81 -14.74 9.44
CA GLN A 32 -2.50 -16.16 9.22
C GLN A 32 -1.00 -16.46 9.35
N ARG A 33 -0.14 -15.46 9.12
CA ARG A 33 1.31 -15.56 9.26
C ARG A 33 1.82 -15.21 10.67
N GLY A 34 0.91 -14.98 11.62
CA GLY A 34 1.25 -14.72 13.01
C GLY A 34 1.61 -13.27 13.32
N HIS A 35 1.28 -12.33 12.42
CA HIS A 35 1.45 -10.90 12.71
C HIS A 35 0.27 -10.36 13.51
N GLU A 36 0.52 -9.43 14.41
CA GLU A 36 -0.50 -8.70 15.14
C GLU A 36 -0.92 -7.47 14.36
N VAL A 37 -2.18 -7.41 13.96
CA VAL A 37 -2.70 -6.32 13.11
C VAL A 37 -3.70 -5.46 13.88
N ARG A 38 -3.44 -4.15 13.91
CA ARG A 38 -4.36 -3.11 14.36
C ARG A 38 -4.76 -2.26 13.17
N ALA A 39 -6.05 -2.07 12.95
CA ALA A 39 -6.55 -1.38 11.77
C ALA A 39 -7.38 -0.15 12.14
N LEU A 40 -6.95 1.01 11.67
CA LEU A 40 -7.68 2.26 11.84
C LEU A 40 -8.97 2.22 11.01
N VAL A 41 -10.07 2.52 11.67
CA VAL A 41 -11.40 2.51 11.07
C VAL A 41 -12.24 3.67 11.61
N ARG A 42 -13.04 4.28 10.72
CA ARG A 42 -13.97 5.31 11.14
C ARG A 42 -15.14 4.70 11.94
N ARG A 43 -15.61 5.40 12.96
CA ARG A 43 -16.77 5.00 13.80
C ARG A 43 -17.93 4.53 12.92
N GLY A 44 -18.52 3.40 13.27
CA GLY A 44 -19.62 2.77 12.52
C GLY A 44 -19.20 1.99 11.26
N SER A 45 -17.89 1.80 11.05
CA SER A 45 -17.37 0.99 9.94
C SER A 45 -16.58 -0.23 10.42
N GLU A 46 -16.62 -0.55 11.70
CA GLU A 46 -15.88 -1.63 12.35
C GLU A 46 -16.26 -2.99 11.76
N SER A 47 -17.54 -3.22 11.52
CA SER A 47 -18.07 -4.46 10.91
C SER A 47 -17.58 -4.71 9.47
N LYS A 48 -16.98 -3.70 8.82
CA LYS A 48 -16.40 -3.82 7.48
C LYS A 48 -14.96 -4.32 7.49
N LEU A 49 -14.31 -4.35 8.65
CA LEU A 49 -12.98 -4.93 8.79
C LEU A 49 -13.06 -6.45 8.65
N PRO A 50 -12.05 -7.08 8.01
CA PRO A 50 -11.95 -8.53 8.00
C PRO A 50 -11.56 -9.04 9.39
N GLN A 51 -11.75 -10.35 9.62
CA GLN A 51 -11.22 -11.00 10.81
C GLN A 51 -9.69 -10.99 10.83
N GLY A 52 -9.09 -11.09 12.03
CA GLY A 52 -7.65 -11.15 12.23
C GLY A 52 -7.00 -9.79 12.50
N CYS A 53 -7.78 -8.75 12.86
CA CYS A 53 -7.23 -7.48 13.34
C CYS A 53 -8.04 -6.88 14.48
N ALA A 54 -7.39 -6.08 15.31
CA ALA A 54 -8.04 -5.22 16.29
C ALA A 54 -8.48 -3.91 15.61
N ALA A 55 -9.73 -3.49 15.84
CA ALA A 55 -10.25 -2.23 15.33
C ALA A 55 -9.81 -1.06 16.23
N ILE A 56 -9.22 -0.04 15.64
CA ILE A 56 -8.89 1.24 16.27
C ILE A 56 -9.81 2.31 15.66
N ILE A 57 -10.61 2.97 16.50
CA ILE A 57 -11.53 4.00 16.01
C ILE A 57 -10.83 5.34 15.93
N GLY A 58 -10.82 5.95 14.74
CA GLY A 58 -10.22 7.27 14.48
C GLY A 58 -10.47 7.74 13.05
N ASP A 59 -10.01 8.95 12.77
CA ASP A 59 -10.06 9.54 11.43
C ASP A 59 -8.65 9.56 10.81
N PRO A 60 -8.42 8.91 9.66
CA PRO A 60 -7.11 8.93 9.01
C PRO A 60 -6.68 10.33 8.52
N LEU A 61 -7.56 11.33 8.56
CA LEU A 61 -7.27 12.72 8.22
C LEU A 61 -6.93 13.58 9.43
N ASP A 62 -6.98 13.01 10.65
CA ASP A 62 -6.67 13.67 11.91
C ASP A 62 -5.79 12.78 12.78
N LYS A 63 -4.50 13.05 12.80
CA LYS A 63 -3.50 12.33 13.59
C LYS A 63 -3.86 12.27 15.08
N ALA A 64 -4.42 13.34 15.64
CA ALA A 64 -4.72 13.40 17.06
C ALA A 64 -5.75 12.33 17.49
N SER A 65 -6.59 11.88 16.56
CA SER A 65 -7.61 10.87 16.83
C SER A 65 -7.07 9.44 16.99
N PHE A 66 -5.78 9.16 16.65
CA PHE A 66 -5.26 7.78 16.67
C PHE A 66 -3.76 7.65 16.97
N VAL A 67 -3.02 8.75 17.15
CA VAL A 67 -1.55 8.68 17.32
C VAL A 67 -1.13 7.82 18.51
N ASP A 68 -1.83 7.90 19.62
CA ASP A 68 -1.52 7.14 20.85
C ASP A 68 -1.78 5.64 20.68
N GLU A 69 -2.63 5.29 19.73
CA GLU A 69 -3.01 3.92 19.40
C GLU A 69 -2.06 3.26 18.38
N VAL A 70 -1.13 3.99 17.78
CA VAL A 70 -0.17 3.42 16.84
C VAL A 70 0.81 2.50 17.56
N ARG A 71 1.24 2.85 18.78
CA ARG A 71 2.09 1.96 19.57
C ARG A 71 1.33 0.68 19.97
N PRO A 72 1.97 -0.48 19.98
CA PRO A 72 3.41 -0.76 19.85
C PRO A 72 3.86 -1.12 18.43
N ALA A 73 3.21 -0.64 17.37
CA ALA A 73 3.53 -1.03 15.99
C ALA A 73 4.99 -0.71 15.62
N ASP A 74 5.66 -1.67 15.02
CA ASP A 74 6.97 -1.53 14.39
C ASP A 74 6.84 -1.18 12.89
N THR A 75 5.71 -1.54 12.30
CA THR A 75 5.40 -1.33 10.87
C THR A 75 4.06 -0.60 10.69
N PHE A 76 4.07 0.45 9.89
CA PHE A 76 2.87 1.20 9.52
C PHE A 76 2.55 1.00 8.04
N VAL A 77 1.31 0.63 7.71
CA VAL A 77 0.86 0.38 6.33
C VAL A 77 -0.23 1.38 5.96
N GLN A 78 0.10 2.31 5.06
CA GLN A 78 -0.80 3.36 4.58
C GLN A 78 -1.49 2.93 3.29
N LEU A 79 -2.80 2.63 3.38
CA LEU A 79 -3.63 2.18 2.25
C LEU A 79 -4.78 3.14 1.91
N VAL A 80 -4.95 4.22 2.68
CA VAL A 80 -6.03 5.18 2.43
C VAL A 80 -5.85 5.86 1.08
N GLY A 81 -6.95 5.99 0.36
CA GLY A 81 -7.03 6.72 -0.89
C GLY A 81 -8.45 6.76 -1.44
N VAL A 82 -8.67 7.68 -2.36
CA VAL A 82 -9.95 7.87 -3.03
C VAL A 82 -10.33 6.61 -3.82
N ALA A 83 -11.51 6.08 -3.52
CA ALA A 83 -12.05 4.94 -4.25
C ALA A 83 -12.43 5.35 -5.69
N HIS A 84 -12.07 4.49 -6.66
CA HIS A 84 -12.35 4.73 -8.08
C HIS A 84 -11.89 6.13 -8.54
N PRO A 85 -10.56 6.38 -8.58
CA PRO A 85 -10.03 7.67 -8.96
C PRO A 85 -10.42 8.04 -10.40
N THR A 86 -10.93 9.25 -10.58
CA THR A 86 -11.28 9.84 -11.88
C THR A 86 -10.80 11.30 -11.91
N PRO A 87 -10.60 11.92 -13.08
CA PRO A 87 -10.19 13.32 -13.15
C PRO A 87 -11.13 14.30 -12.41
N ALA A 88 -12.42 13.96 -12.32
CA ALA A 88 -13.43 14.78 -11.61
C ALA A 88 -13.15 14.87 -10.10
N LYS A 89 -12.41 13.91 -9.53
CA LYS A 89 -12.06 13.85 -8.10
C LYS A 89 -10.74 14.54 -7.75
N ALA A 90 -10.24 15.45 -8.60
CA ALA A 90 -8.93 16.08 -8.42
C ALA A 90 -8.75 16.74 -7.03
N LYS A 91 -9.80 17.36 -6.47
CA LYS A 91 -9.78 17.97 -5.14
C LYS A 91 -9.64 16.92 -4.03
N GLU A 92 -10.30 15.77 -4.18
CA GLU A 92 -10.27 14.68 -3.21
C GLU A 92 -8.86 14.06 -3.08
N PHE A 93 -8.06 14.05 -4.14
CA PHE A 93 -6.70 13.51 -4.09
C PHE A 93 -5.79 14.29 -3.13
N ARG A 94 -5.97 15.60 -3.01
CA ARG A 94 -5.22 16.39 -2.03
C ARG A 94 -5.83 16.30 -0.62
N SER A 95 -7.15 16.41 -0.50
CA SER A 95 -7.83 16.43 0.80
C SER A 95 -7.95 15.05 1.46
N ILE A 96 -7.83 13.96 0.73
CA ILE A 96 -7.92 12.60 1.26
C ILE A 96 -6.59 11.87 1.10
N ASP A 97 -6.08 11.67 -0.13
CA ASP A 97 -4.89 10.83 -0.36
C ASP A 97 -3.64 11.46 0.25
N LEU A 98 -3.37 12.73 -0.07
CA LEU A 98 -2.20 13.42 0.46
C LEU A 98 -2.34 13.70 1.96
N GLN A 99 -3.51 14.17 2.40
CA GLN A 99 -3.72 14.49 3.82
C GLN A 99 -3.62 13.25 4.70
N SER A 100 -4.28 12.14 4.33
CA SER A 100 -4.16 10.90 5.12
C SER A 100 -2.74 10.35 5.16
N ALA A 101 -1.96 10.52 4.09
CA ALA A 101 -0.56 10.12 4.08
C ALA A 101 0.28 10.99 5.00
N ARG A 102 0.05 12.30 5.05
CA ARG A 102 0.71 13.23 5.97
C ARG A 102 0.40 12.92 7.43
N GLU A 103 -0.88 12.75 7.77
CA GLU A 103 -1.32 12.44 9.13
C GLU A 103 -0.80 11.07 9.59
N GLY A 104 -0.92 10.04 8.73
CA GLY A 104 -0.39 8.71 9.02
C GLY A 104 1.13 8.70 9.21
N CYS A 105 1.86 9.42 8.35
CA CYS A 105 3.30 9.58 8.45
C CYS A 105 3.71 10.27 9.76
N ALA A 106 3.04 11.36 10.12
CA ALA A 106 3.30 12.09 11.35
C ALA A 106 2.93 11.28 12.61
N ALA A 107 1.87 10.47 12.57
CA ALA A 107 1.49 9.57 13.65
C ALA A 107 2.52 8.44 13.83
N ALA A 108 2.93 7.80 12.74
CA ALA A 108 3.94 6.74 12.74
C ALA A 108 5.29 7.22 13.29
N ALA A 109 5.75 8.41 12.85
CA ALA A 109 6.98 9.00 13.33
C ALA A 109 6.91 9.33 14.85
N ALA A 110 5.82 9.93 15.32
CA ALA A 110 5.61 10.23 16.74
C ALA A 110 5.53 8.96 17.61
N ALA A 111 5.01 7.85 17.07
CA ALA A 111 4.95 6.58 17.76
C ALA A 111 6.28 5.81 17.77
N GLY A 112 7.27 6.22 16.96
CA GLY A 112 8.57 5.55 16.86
C GLY A 112 8.54 4.33 15.95
N VAL A 113 7.62 4.27 14.98
CA VAL A 113 7.57 3.22 13.95
C VAL A 113 8.88 3.21 13.16
N GLU A 114 9.42 2.04 12.92
CA GLU A 114 10.69 1.88 12.20
C GLU A 114 10.51 1.72 10.69
N HIS A 115 9.44 1.03 10.28
CA HIS A 115 9.17 0.72 8.87
C HIS A 115 7.81 1.27 8.41
N PHE A 116 7.83 2.05 7.31
CA PHE A 116 6.62 2.64 6.72
C PHE A 116 6.38 2.07 5.32
N ILE A 117 5.21 1.49 5.10
CA ILE A 117 4.78 0.94 3.79
C ILE A 117 3.70 1.84 3.20
N TYR A 118 3.90 2.33 1.99
CA TYR A 118 2.98 3.19 1.28
C TYR A 118 2.53 2.60 -0.06
N VAL A 119 1.23 2.49 -0.27
CA VAL A 119 0.68 2.16 -1.58
C VAL A 119 0.44 3.44 -2.35
N SER A 120 1.30 3.72 -3.29
CA SER A 120 1.27 4.89 -4.18
C SER A 120 0.61 4.56 -5.52
N VAL A 121 1.11 5.12 -6.61
CA VAL A 121 0.67 4.90 -7.99
C VAL A 121 1.85 4.88 -8.94
N ALA A 122 1.75 4.12 -10.02
CA ALA A 122 2.76 4.12 -11.07
C ALA A 122 2.96 5.54 -11.65
N GLN A 123 4.22 5.97 -11.73
CA GLN A 123 4.60 7.30 -12.20
C GLN A 123 5.97 7.26 -12.90
N PRO A 124 6.17 8.11 -13.92
CA PRO A 124 5.18 8.99 -14.53
C PRO A 124 4.13 8.24 -15.33
N ALA A 125 2.94 8.84 -15.48
CA ALA A 125 1.89 8.32 -16.34
C ALA A 125 1.22 9.45 -17.12
N PRO A 126 0.68 9.17 -18.33
CA PRO A 126 0.19 10.22 -19.25
C PRO A 126 -1.15 10.82 -18.84
N ILE A 127 -1.88 10.15 -17.95
CA ILE A 127 -3.22 10.54 -17.50
C ILE A 127 -3.24 10.67 -15.97
N MET A 128 -4.32 11.23 -15.41
CA MET A 128 -4.53 11.35 -13.95
C MET A 128 -3.47 12.22 -13.26
N LYS A 129 -3.02 13.31 -13.88
CA LYS A 129 -1.93 14.17 -13.36
C LYS A 129 -2.12 14.57 -11.90
N ALA A 130 -3.28 15.13 -11.54
CA ALA A 130 -3.56 15.57 -10.17
C ALA A 130 -3.47 14.40 -9.12
N TYR A 131 -3.86 13.19 -9.51
CA TYR A 131 -3.71 12.00 -8.67
C TYR A 131 -2.24 11.63 -8.48
N ILE A 132 -1.47 11.61 -9.56
CA ILE A 132 -0.04 11.30 -9.54
C ILE A 132 0.73 12.34 -8.73
N GLU A 133 0.42 13.64 -8.91
CA GLU A 133 1.04 14.74 -8.16
C GLU A 133 0.80 14.62 -6.66
N ALA A 134 -0.44 14.34 -6.24
CA ALA A 134 -0.77 14.15 -4.83
C ALA A 134 -0.02 12.95 -4.22
N ARG A 135 0.07 11.83 -4.96
CA ARG A 135 0.82 10.63 -4.51
C ARG A 135 2.33 10.87 -4.49
N ALA A 136 2.88 11.58 -5.48
CA ALA A 136 4.30 11.93 -5.51
C ALA A 136 4.68 12.90 -4.37
N GLU A 137 3.79 13.85 -4.03
CA GLU A 137 3.99 14.74 -2.87
C GLU A 137 3.97 13.94 -1.55
N ALA A 138 3.05 12.98 -1.41
CA ALA A 138 3.01 12.09 -0.25
C ALA A 138 4.30 11.25 -0.12
N GLU A 139 4.82 10.70 -1.23
CA GLU A 139 6.09 9.96 -1.24
C GLU A 139 7.26 10.82 -0.75
N LYS A 140 7.32 12.10 -1.15
CA LYS A 140 8.36 13.03 -0.68
C LYS A 140 8.27 13.26 0.83
N VAL A 141 7.06 13.47 1.35
CA VAL A 141 6.84 13.65 2.80
C VAL A 141 7.30 12.41 3.56
N ILE A 142 6.88 11.23 3.14
CA ILE A 142 7.22 9.96 3.79
C ILE A 142 8.74 9.71 3.71
N GLY A 143 9.35 9.92 2.54
CA GLY A 143 10.80 9.73 2.35
C GLY A 143 11.67 10.69 3.18
N ALA A 144 11.15 11.86 3.57
CA ALA A 144 11.84 12.83 4.40
C ALA A 144 11.62 12.64 5.92
N SER A 145 10.80 11.66 6.34
CA SER A 145 10.36 11.53 7.74
C SER A 145 11.30 10.74 8.65
N GLY A 146 12.43 10.26 8.14
CA GLY A 146 13.49 9.64 8.94
C GLY A 146 13.21 8.22 9.43
N PHE A 147 12.27 7.49 8.85
CA PHE A 147 12.08 6.06 9.14
C PHE A 147 13.34 5.25 8.77
N LYS A 148 13.64 4.19 9.51
CA LYS A 148 14.74 3.26 9.18
C LYS A 148 14.51 2.64 7.81
N GLY A 149 13.27 2.27 7.51
CA GLY A 149 12.87 1.68 6.24
C GLY A 149 11.56 2.27 5.71
N VAL A 150 11.53 2.54 4.40
CA VAL A 150 10.33 2.95 3.68
C VAL A 150 10.17 2.06 2.46
N THR A 151 9.00 1.41 2.33
CA THR A 151 8.66 0.66 1.11
C THR A 151 7.50 1.33 0.39
N ILE A 152 7.71 1.74 -0.85
CA ILE A 152 6.72 2.41 -1.69
C ILE A 152 6.31 1.48 -2.82
N LEU A 153 5.05 1.02 -2.83
CA LEU A 153 4.52 0.22 -3.92
C LEU A 153 3.81 1.13 -4.92
N ARG A 154 4.18 1.05 -6.20
CA ARG A 154 3.62 1.86 -7.29
C ARG A 154 2.82 1.01 -8.30
N PRO A 155 1.65 0.44 -7.92
CA PRO A 155 0.78 -0.23 -8.86
C PRO A 155 0.14 0.78 -9.81
N TRP A 156 -0.26 0.34 -11.03
CA TRP A 156 -1.13 1.15 -11.90
C TRP A 156 -2.59 0.76 -11.70
N TYR A 157 -2.96 -0.44 -12.09
CA TYR A 157 -4.28 -1.01 -11.82
C TYR A 157 -4.15 -2.29 -11.01
N VAL A 158 -4.95 -2.41 -9.95
CA VAL A 158 -5.06 -3.65 -9.18
C VAL A 158 -6.35 -4.36 -9.56
N LEU A 159 -6.20 -5.50 -10.23
CA LEU A 159 -7.29 -6.37 -10.68
C LEU A 159 -7.79 -7.26 -9.54
N GLY A 160 -9.11 -7.51 -9.52
CA GLY A 160 -9.70 -8.44 -8.57
C GLY A 160 -11.21 -8.59 -8.75
N PRO A 161 -11.90 -9.27 -7.85
CA PRO A 161 -13.35 -9.37 -7.86
C PRO A 161 -13.99 -7.99 -7.96
N GLY A 162 -14.93 -7.81 -8.90
CA GLY A 162 -15.57 -6.52 -9.17
C GLY A 162 -14.70 -5.45 -9.86
N ARG A 163 -13.41 -5.75 -10.17
CA ARG A 163 -12.47 -4.82 -10.82
C ARG A 163 -11.74 -5.49 -11.98
N GLN A 164 -12.50 -6.03 -12.95
CA GLN A 164 -11.93 -6.78 -14.07
C GLN A 164 -11.89 -6.01 -15.39
N TRP A 165 -12.58 -4.85 -15.48
CA TRP A 165 -12.66 -4.07 -16.72
C TRP A 165 -11.28 -3.72 -17.34
N PRO A 166 -10.17 -3.48 -16.57
CA PRO A 166 -8.89 -3.19 -17.20
C PRO A 166 -8.26 -4.36 -17.94
N ARG A 167 -8.81 -5.59 -17.80
CA ARG A 167 -8.35 -6.76 -18.58
C ARG A 167 -8.46 -6.54 -20.08
N ILE A 168 -9.43 -5.72 -20.52
CA ILE A 168 -9.58 -5.35 -21.92
C ILE A 168 -8.33 -4.64 -22.49
N LEU A 169 -7.50 -4.06 -21.62
CA LEU A 169 -6.25 -3.40 -22.00
C LEU A 169 -5.07 -4.40 -22.15
N GLN A 170 -5.21 -5.65 -21.74
CA GLN A 170 -4.12 -6.65 -21.81
C GLN A 170 -3.52 -6.81 -23.21
N PRO A 171 -4.33 -6.93 -24.30
CA PRO A 171 -3.79 -7.04 -25.65
C PRO A 171 -2.96 -5.80 -26.04
N VAL A 172 -3.39 -4.60 -25.63
CA VAL A 172 -2.68 -3.33 -25.89
C VAL A 172 -1.32 -3.36 -25.19
N TYR A 173 -1.26 -3.73 -23.91
CA TYR A 173 0.01 -3.86 -23.19
C TYR A 173 0.93 -4.93 -23.79
N TRP A 174 0.36 -6.03 -24.29
CA TRP A 174 1.12 -7.10 -24.94
C TRP A 174 1.81 -6.61 -26.22
N VAL A 175 1.11 -5.82 -27.06
CA VAL A 175 1.67 -5.19 -28.26
C VAL A 175 2.73 -4.13 -27.88
N LEU A 176 2.41 -3.24 -26.94
CA LEU A 176 3.31 -2.17 -26.51
C LEU A 176 4.63 -2.66 -25.93
N ARG A 177 4.62 -3.82 -25.25
CA ARG A 177 5.85 -4.45 -24.71
C ARG A 177 6.81 -4.93 -25.79
N ARG A 178 6.33 -5.15 -27.04
CA ARG A 178 7.17 -5.55 -28.17
C ARG A 178 7.82 -4.39 -28.90
N ILE A 179 7.34 -3.17 -28.66
CA ILE A 179 7.90 -1.95 -29.23
C ILE A 179 9.00 -1.45 -28.28
N PRO A 180 10.30 -1.45 -28.67
CA PRO A 180 11.40 -1.10 -27.77
C PRO A 180 11.22 0.24 -27.06
N SER A 181 10.83 1.29 -27.77
CA SER A 181 10.61 2.65 -27.23
C SER A 181 9.42 2.78 -26.26
N LYS A 182 8.51 1.78 -26.23
CA LYS A 182 7.31 1.78 -25.36
C LYS A 182 7.32 0.70 -24.30
N ARG A 183 8.29 -0.22 -24.36
CA ARG A 183 8.37 -1.40 -23.49
C ARG A 183 8.44 -1.04 -22.02
N GLU A 184 9.29 -0.11 -21.63
CA GLU A 184 9.45 0.32 -20.24
C GLU A 184 8.14 0.93 -19.69
N THR A 185 7.51 1.82 -20.45
CA THR A 185 6.21 2.42 -20.09
C THR A 185 5.12 1.35 -19.97
N ALA A 186 5.07 0.40 -20.90
CA ALA A 186 4.09 -0.68 -20.86
C ALA A 186 4.30 -1.64 -19.68
N MET A 187 5.55 -1.85 -19.25
CA MET A 187 5.87 -2.62 -18.05
C MET A 187 5.47 -1.87 -16.78
N ARG A 188 5.81 -0.59 -16.68
CA ARG A 188 5.47 0.28 -15.54
C ARG A 188 3.98 0.48 -15.34
N LEU A 189 3.22 0.63 -16.43
CA LEU A 189 1.76 0.79 -16.41
C LEU A 189 1.01 -0.55 -16.54
N GLY A 190 1.68 -1.65 -16.26
CA GLY A 190 1.10 -2.98 -16.33
C GLY A 190 0.02 -3.23 -15.26
N LEU A 191 -0.75 -4.28 -15.48
CA LEU A 191 -1.78 -4.71 -14.54
C LEU A 191 -1.16 -5.58 -13.44
N VAL A 192 -1.60 -5.39 -12.20
CA VAL A 192 -1.26 -6.19 -11.02
C VAL A 192 -2.54 -6.85 -10.52
N THR A 193 -2.52 -8.13 -10.19
CA THR A 193 -3.64 -8.78 -9.52
C THR A 193 -3.67 -8.44 -8.04
N TYR A 194 -4.85 -8.53 -7.40
CA TYR A 194 -4.93 -8.32 -5.95
C TYR A 194 -4.04 -9.31 -5.18
N ARG A 195 -3.90 -10.55 -5.67
CA ARG A 195 -3.02 -11.55 -5.06
C ARG A 195 -1.54 -11.16 -5.14
N GLU A 196 -1.08 -10.69 -6.32
CA GLU A 196 0.28 -10.15 -6.46
C GLU A 196 0.51 -8.96 -5.53
N MET A 197 -0.46 -8.04 -5.44
CA MET A 197 -0.39 -6.88 -4.57
C MET A 197 -0.33 -7.28 -3.08
N THR A 198 -1.22 -8.18 -2.64
CA THR A 198 -1.25 -8.68 -1.25
C THR A 198 0.07 -9.38 -0.90
N ARG A 199 0.56 -10.29 -1.74
CA ARG A 199 1.83 -10.98 -1.51
C ARG A 199 3.02 -10.03 -1.46
N ALA A 200 3.08 -9.03 -2.35
CA ALA A 200 4.14 -8.02 -2.31
C ALA A 200 4.10 -7.18 -1.03
N LEU A 201 2.90 -6.86 -0.52
CA LEU A 201 2.75 -6.16 0.76
C LEU A 201 3.18 -7.04 1.94
N VAL A 202 2.78 -8.32 1.96
CA VAL A 202 3.24 -9.28 2.98
C VAL A 202 4.76 -9.41 2.94
N SER A 203 5.35 -9.63 1.78
CA SER A 203 6.81 -9.68 1.61
C SER A 203 7.48 -8.39 2.12
N SER A 204 6.88 -7.22 1.87
CA SER A 204 7.41 -5.94 2.35
C SER A 204 7.34 -5.81 3.87
N VAL A 205 6.33 -6.39 4.52
CA VAL A 205 6.21 -6.45 5.98
C VAL A 205 7.27 -7.38 6.56
N GLU A 206 7.45 -8.56 5.99
CA GLU A 206 8.37 -9.60 6.48
C GLU A 206 9.84 -9.27 6.20
N ASP A 207 10.12 -8.49 5.14
CA ASP A 207 11.45 -8.01 4.73
C ASP A 207 11.48 -6.48 4.68
N PRO A 208 11.60 -5.78 5.83
CA PRO A 208 11.68 -4.33 5.87
C PRO A 208 12.85 -3.79 5.06
N ALA A 209 12.62 -2.69 4.37
CA ALA A 209 13.69 -2.00 3.65
C ALA A 209 14.67 -1.35 4.63
N GLU A 210 15.93 -1.27 4.24
CA GLU A 210 16.88 -0.31 4.78
C GLU A 210 16.91 0.92 3.84
N GLY A 211 16.52 2.09 4.37
CA GLY A 211 16.30 3.27 3.55
C GLY A 211 15.02 3.19 2.70
N ILE A 212 15.04 3.69 1.49
CA ILE A 212 13.85 3.76 0.62
C ILE A 212 13.89 2.69 -0.47
N ARG A 213 12.90 1.79 -0.45
CA ARG A 213 12.66 0.77 -1.49
C ARG A 213 11.42 1.13 -2.28
N ILE A 214 11.55 1.22 -3.60
CA ILE A 214 10.42 1.45 -4.51
C ILE A 214 10.15 0.17 -5.29
N LEU A 215 8.91 -0.31 -5.24
CA LEU A 215 8.43 -1.46 -6.00
C LEU A 215 7.46 -0.96 -7.07
N ALA A 216 7.91 -0.87 -8.31
CA ALA A 216 7.04 -0.65 -9.47
C ALA A 216 6.36 -1.97 -9.87
N VAL A 217 5.56 -1.97 -10.94
CA VAL A 217 4.77 -3.16 -11.33
C VAL A 217 5.65 -4.42 -11.54
N PRO A 218 6.82 -4.36 -12.18
CA PRO A 218 7.69 -5.55 -12.31
C PRO A 218 8.18 -6.08 -10.98
N GLU A 219 8.61 -5.19 -10.06
CA GLU A 219 9.12 -5.54 -8.74
C GLU A 219 8.01 -6.07 -7.83
N ILE A 220 6.80 -5.50 -7.88
CA ILE A 220 5.61 -6.03 -7.18
C ILE A 220 5.35 -7.49 -7.59
N LYS A 221 5.43 -7.77 -8.90
CA LYS A 221 5.25 -9.14 -9.40
C LYS A 221 6.39 -10.09 -9.03
N ALA A 222 7.60 -9.58 -8.95
CA ALA A 222 8.77 -10.36 -8.50
C ALA A 222 8.64 -10.71 -7.02
N ALA A 223 8.38 -9.72 -6.14
CA ALA A 223 8.17 -9.90 -4.72
C ALA A 223 7.00 -10.87 -4.42
N ALA A 224 5.92 -10.80 -5.21
CA ALA A 224 4.80 -11.74 -5.07
C ALA A 224 5.15 -13.20 -5.39
N ARG A 225 6.19 -13.45 -6.20
CA ARG A 225 6.66 -14.81 -6.55
C ARG A 225 7.66 -15.36 -5.54
N SER A 226 8.42 -14.51 -4.88
CA SER A 226 9.38 -14.93 -3.86
C SER A 226 8.75 -15.30 -2.53
N LEU A 227 7.49 -14.91 -2.30
CA LEU A 227 6.74 -15.27 -1.11
C LEU A 227 6.15 -16.69 -1.29
N HIS A 228 6.70 -17.64 -0.59
CA HIS A 228 6.26 -19.06 -0.57
C HIS A 228 5.44 -19.37 0.67
#